data_51b257c5914de9637c217e5ca9a74982
#
_entry.id   51b257c5914de9637c217e5ca9a74982
#
_cell.length_a   1.000
_cell.length_b   1.000
_cell.length_c   1.000
_cell.angle_alpha   90.00
_cell.angle_beta   90.00
_cell.angle_gamma   90.00
#
_symmetry.space_group_name_H-M   'P 1'
#
loop_
_entity.id
_entity.type
_entity.pdbx_description
1 polymer ?
#
loop_
_entity_poly.entity_id
_entity_poly.type
_entity_poly.pdbx_seq_one_letter_code
_entity_poly.pdbx_strand_id
1 'polypeptide(L)'
;MKIALILFLCVGVALADDIASAAGQIFNSILPNLISNSVTRQQGNSATNTLQQIGSVVGGVVDYAKKKSYEEMLKQVQDSTTDEDLLRISEEMFNADLNNALNYIQVNLQGKTSPMSKSDEAPSSLINVPENVWNGPTIRPFAALFDNYHKNVIRPEFVTPNEETEQVTYINTILATGPMRSLMNFLVSKGLNQMNEYQEQVELLKKIWFTKYARHWTGLCKCSCAFENVFMAELKSNEVLGLHSWLFFAKREMDRKANYLGYIDKLDLGGKGLILKQHSILSETKDAPELTMFVGTSPELETALYTLCFMARPDRPCKLRFNNVPFTIQTKTLKAENLILIDTAYPVF
;
A
#
# COMPACT_ATOMS: atom_id res chain seq x y z
N MET A 1 39.63 -20.02 5.62
CA MET A 1 39.97 -19.05 4.55
C MET A 1 38.99 -19.05 3.38
N LYS A 2 38.64 -20.17 2.75
CA LYS A 2 37.71 -20.18 1.60
C LYS A 2 36.27 -19.69 1.92
N ILE A 3 35.75 -19.97 3.12
CA ILE A 3 34.40 -19.54 3.54
C ILE A 3 34.33 -18.03 3.78
N ALA A 4 35.38 -17.42 4.35
CA ALA A 4 35.46 -15.98 4.56
C ALA A 4 35.56 -15.21 3.23
N LEU A 5 36.19 -15.80 2.21
CA LEU A 5 36.31 -15.19 0.88
C LEU A 5 34.98 -15.21 0.10
N ILE A 6 34.19 -16.27 0.27
CA ILE A 6 32.84 -16.38 -0.33
C ILE A 6 31.86 -15.38 0.31
N LEU A 7 31.91 -15.20 1.63
CA LEU A 7 31.15 -14.18 2.34
C LEU A 7 31.52 -12.76 1.90
N PHE A 8 32.81 -12.49 1.67
CA PHE A 8 33.25 -11.16 1.17
C PHE A 8 32.82 -10.90 -0.28
N LEU A 9 32.80 -11.92 -1.14
CA LEU A 9 32.37 -11.78 -2.53
C LEU A 9 30.84 -11.63 -2.67
N CYS A 10 30.05 -12.26 -1.81
CA CYS A 10 28.57 -12.11 -1.82
C CYS A 10 28.10 -10.79 -1.19
N VAL A 11 28.86 -10.19 -0.30
CA VAL A 11 28.52 -8.92 0.39
C VAL A 11 29.16 -7.70 -0.30
N GLY A 12 30.23 -7.92 -1.09
CA GLY A 12 31.09 -6.84 -1.64
C GLY A 12 30.60 -6.17 -2.92
N VAL A 13 29.47 -6.56 -3.51
CA VAL A 13 29.06 -6.06 -4.84
C VAL A 13 28.01 -4.93 -4.79
N ALA A 14 27.44 -4.60 -3.62
CA ALA A 14 26.34 -3.62 -3.61
C ALA A 14 26.15 -2.80 -2.32
N LEU A 15 27.18 -2.49 -1.54
CA LEU A 15 26.93 -1.85 -0.25
C LEU A 15 27.75 -0.59 0.00
N ALA A 16 27.07 0.54 0.25
CA ALA A 16 27.62 1.79 0.77
C ALA A 16 28.40 1.58 2.09
N ASP A 17 29.37 2.45 2.38
CA ASP A 17 30.37 2.36 3.47
C ASP A 17 29.80 2.03 4.87
N ASP A 18 28.57 2.43 5.18
CA ASP A 18 27.93 2.18 6.47
C ASP A 18 27.51 0.72 6.70
N ILE A 19 27.18 -0.01 5.63
CA ILE A 19 26.80 -1.44 5.73
C ILE A 19 28.04 -2.30 5.83
N ALA A 20 29.13 -1.89 5.18
CA ALA A 20 30.45 -2.50 5.37
C ALA A 20 30.91 -2.35 6.83
N SER A 21 30.62 -1.20 7.46
CA SER A 21 30.93 -0.93 8.87
C SER A 21 30.08 -1.80 9.83
N ALA A 22 28.74 -1.90 9.60
CA ALA A 22 27.86 -2.74 10.42
C ALA A 22 28.16 -4.24 10.24
N ALA A 23 28.38 -4.68 9.00
CA ALA A 23 28.83 -6.04 8.71
C ALA A 23 30.20 -6.34 9.34
N GLY A 24 31.12 -5.37 9.32
CA GLY A 24 32.42 -5.46 9.97
C GLY A 24 32.34 -5.57 11.50
N GLN A 25 31.44 -4.82 12.15
CA GLN A 25 31.23 -4.89 13.60
C GLN A 25 30.60 -6.24 14.02
N ILE A 26 29.60 -6.72 13.29
CA ILE A 26 28.99 -8.04 13.52
C ILE A 26 29.99 -9.15 13.25
N PHE A 27 30.79 -9.05 12.18
CA PHE A 27 31.83 -9.99 11.82
C PHE A 27 32.92 -10.06 12.90
N ASN A 28 33.39 -8.93 13.39
CA ASN A 28 34.41 -8.85 14.43
C ASN A 28 33.94 -9.30 15.82
N SER A 29 32.63 -9.17 16.13
CA SER A 29 32.08 -9.58 17.42
C SER A 29 31.70 -11.06 17.47
N ILE A 30 31.27 -11.64 16.35
CA ILE A 30 30.71 -13.00 16.29
C ILE A 30 31.72 -14.03 15.78
N LEU A 31 32.57 -13.67 14.80
CA LEU A 31 33.51 -14.59 14.18
C LEU A 31 34.55 -15.17 15.14
N PRO A 32 35.16 -14.40 16.07
CA PRO A 32 36.08 -14.96 17.05
C PRO A 32 35.44 -16.02 17.94
N ASN A 33 34.18 -15.80 18.35
CA ASN A 33 33.44 -16.76 19.17
C ASN A 33 33.02 -18.01 18.40
N LEU A 34 32.72 -17.89 17.10
CA LEU A 34 32.41 -19.02 16.23
C LEU A 34 33.67 -19.87 15.92
N ILE A 35 34.82 -19.23 15.71
CA ILE A 35 36.09 -19.91 15.45
C ILE A 35 36.58 -20.61 16.73
N SER A 36 36.53 -19.97 17.90
CA SER A 36 36.95 -20.55 19.15
C SER A 36 36.11 -21.78 19.55
N ASN A 37 34.78 -21.74 19.28
CA ASN A 37 33.90 -22.86 19.54
C ASN A 37 34.02 -24.03 18.56
N SER A 38 34.49 -23.78 17.33
CA SER A 38 34.69 -24.81 16.30
C SER A 38 36.00 -25.58 16.43
N VAL A 39 37.02 -24.99 17.09
CA VAL A 39 38.33 -25.60 17.30
C VAL A 39 38.31 -26.57 18.50
N THR A 40 37.35 -26.46 19.42
CA THR A 40 37.31 -27.25 20.67
C THR A 40 36.40 -28.47 20.68
N ARG A 41 35.67 -28.77 19.61
CA ARG A 41 34.78 -29.94 19.54
C ARG A 41 34.84 -30.70 18.22
N GLN A 42 35.50 -31.86 18.26
CA GLN A 42 35.29 -32.95 17.31
C GLN A 42 33.93 -33.57 17.59
N GLN A 43 32.92 -33.36 16.71
CA GLN A 43 31.85 -34.32 16.38
C GLN A 43 30.84 -33.71 15.40
N GLY A 44 30.31 -34.50 14.47
CA GLY A 44 29.60 -34.13 13.26
C GLY A 44 28.29 -33.28 13.34
N ASN A 45 27.78 -32.97 14.54
CA ASN A 45 26.62 -32.08 14.73
C ASN A 45 26.99 -30.57 14.84
N SER A 46 28.26 -30.25 14.95
CA SER A 46 28.74 -28.86 15.12
C SER A 46 28.72 -28.06 13.84
N ALA A 47 28.97 -28.68 12.69
CA ALA A 47 29.03 -27.97 11.40
C ALA A 47 27.65 -27.46 10.94
N THR A 48 26.59 -28.24 11.13
CA THR A 48 25.22 -27.87 10.74
C THR A 48 24.68 -26.71 11.61
N ASN A 49 24.92 -26.77 12.93
CA ASN A 49 24.54 -25.68 13.84
C ASN A 49 25.31 -24.36 13.54
N THR A 50 26.59 -24.47 13.19
CA THR A 50 27.41 -23.30 12.81
C THR A 50 26.92 -22.70 11.49
N LEU A 51 26.57 -23.52 10.49
CA LEU A 51 26.01 -23.03 9.23
C LEU A 51 24.65 -22.38 9.40
N GLN A 52 23.77 -22.91 10.27
CA GLN A 52 22.49 -22.30 10.62
C GLN A 52 22.67 -20.96 11.35
N GLN A 53 23.61 -20.85 12.27
CA GLN A 53 23.92 -19.60 12.96
C GLN A 53 24.50 -18.55 11.99
N ILE A 54 25.39 -18.92 11.09
CA ILE A 54 25.89 -18.03 10.04
C ILE A 54 24.75 -17.58 9.12
N GLY A 55 23.88 -18.48 8.68
CA GLY A 55 22.71 -18.18 7.87
C GLY A 55 21.78 -17.18 8.54
N SER A 56 21.51 -17.33 9.84
CA SER A 56 20.65 -16.39 10.59
C SER A 56 21.27 -14.99 10.75
N VAL A 57 22.59 -14.92 10.96
CA VAL A 57 23.33 -13.66 11.07
C VAL A 57 23.36 -12.93 9.72
N VAL A 58 23.68 -13.65 8.64
CA VAL A 58 23.66 -13.08 7.28
C VAL A 58 22.26 -12.60 6.90
N GLY A 59 21.22 -13.39 7.21
CA GLY A 59 19.83 -12.98 7.04
C GLY A 59 19.50 -11.70 7.78
N GLY A 60 19.87 -11.60 9.06
CA GLY A 60 19.67 -10.39 9.87
C GLY A 60 20.38 -9.15 9.33
N VAL A 61 21.59 -9.29 8.79
CA VAL A 61 22.33 -8.18 8.16
C VAL A 61 21.67 -7.74 6.88
N VAL A 62 21.22 -8.68 6.03
CA VAL A 62 20.53 -8.37 4.77
C VAL A 62 19.19 -7.67 5.05
N ASP A 63 18.44 -8.14 6.05
CA ASP A 63 17.16 -7.52 6.43
C ASP A 63 17.35 -6.11 7.01
N TYR A 64 18.39 -5.91 7.83
CA TYR A 64 18.76 -4.58 8.33
C TYR A 64 19.15 -3.62 7.21
N ALA A 65 19.95 -4.09 6.24
CA ALA A 65 20.35 -3.31 5.09
C ALA A 65 19.16 -2.90 4.20
N LYS A 66 18.29 -3.86 3.88
CA LYS A 66 17.08 -3.59 3.10
C LYS A 66 16.13 -2.61 3.80
N LYS A 67 16.04 -2.68 5.10
CA LYS A 67 15.23 -1.76 5.91
C LYS A 67 15.81 -0.35 5.91
N LYS A 68 17.12 -0.20 6.17
CA LYS A 68 17.80 1.09 6.17
C LYS A 68 17.66 1.76 4.79
N SER A 69 17.83 1.01 3.71
CA SER A 69 17.62 1.48 2.35
C SER A 69 16.18 1.97 2.11
N TYR A 70 15.17 1.29 2.66
CA TYR A 70 13.76 1.70 2.53
C TYR A 70 13.46 3.01 3.29
N GLU A 71 13.96 3.14 4.52
CA GLU A 71 13.81 4.38 5.31
C GLU A 71 14.52 5.57 4.64
N GLU A 72 15.70 5.35 4.07
CA GLU A 72 16.45 6.34 3.31
C GLU A 72 15.71 6.77 2.04
N MET A 73 15.11 5.83 1.31
CA MET A 73 14.24 6.13 0.17
C MET A 73 13.09 7.04 0.55
N LEU A 74 12.34 6.72 1.62
CA LEU A 74 11.23 7.54 2.08
C LEU A 74 11.72 8.95 2.45
N LYS A 75 12.82 9.04 3.20
CA LYS A 75 13.41 10.32 3.59
C LYS A 75 13.83 11.14 2.38
N GLN A 76 14.49 10.53 1.41
CA GLN A 76 14.94 11.21 0.20
C GLN A 76 13.78 11.82 -0.60
N VAL A 77 12.68 11.08 -0.78
CA VAL A 77 11.48 11.60 -1.46
C VAL A 77 10.85 12.73 -0.65
N GLN A 78 10.75 12.61 0.68
CA GLN A 78 10.22 13.67 1.54
C GLN A 78 11.02 14.96 1.46
N ASP A 79 12.36 14.85 1.53
CA ASP A 79 13.25 16.00 1.57
C ASP A 79 13.36 16.70 0.20
N SER A 80 13.22 15.96 -0.91
CA SER A 80 13.39 16.49 -2.27
C SER A 80 12.10 16.89 -2.98
N THR A 81 10.92 16.60 -2.41
CA THR A 81 9.63 16.89 -3.05
C THR A 81 9.04 18.21 -2.56
N THR A 82 8.82 19.15 -3.47
CA THR A 82 8.12 20.41 -3.20
C THR A 82 6.60 20.28 -3.36
N ASP A 83 5.83 21.27 -2.90
CA ASP A 83 4.39 21.29 -3.11
C ASP A 83 4.05 21.52 -4.61
N GLU A 84 4.87 22.30 -5.34
CA GLU A 84 4.74 22.48 -6.78
C GLU A 84 4.94 21.18 -7.55
N ASP A 85 5.88 20.34 -7.11
CA ASP A 85 6.05 19.00 -7.67
C ASP A 85 4.79 18.16 -7.52
N LEU A 86 4.16 18.19 -6.35
CA LEU A 86 2.93 17.44 -6.07
C LEU A 86 1.76 17.91 -6.93
N LEU A 87 1.59 19.23 -7.09
CA LEU A 87 0.56 19.80 -7.95
C LEU A 87 0.77 19.42 -9.41
N ARG A 88 2.00 19.44 -9.91
CA ARG A 88 2.35 19.07 -11.28
C ARG A 88 2.15 17.59 -11.55
N ILE A 89 2.71 16.73 -10.69
CA ILE A 89 2.66 15.28 -10.92
C ILE A 89 1.24 14.72 -10.76
N SER A 90 0.41 15.27 -9.87
CA SER A 90 -0.98 14.85 -9.76
C SER A 90 -1.76 15.16 -11.04
N GLU A 91 -1.57 16.31 -11.64
CA GLU A 91 -2.20 16.69 -12.91
C GLU A 91 -1.75 15.78 -14.06
N GLU A 92 -0.46 15.44 -14.11
CA GLU A 92 0.11 14.48 -15.07
C GLU A 92 -0.52 13.09 -14.92
N MET A 93 -0.64 12.57 -13.69
CA MET A 93 -1.25 11.26 -13.42
C MET A 93 -2.72 11.20 -13.84
N PHE A 94 -3.53 12.22 -13.52
CA PHE A 94 -4.93 12.29 -13.94
C PHE A 94 -5.08 12.37 -15.46
N ASN A 95 -4.21 13.12 -16.14
CA ASN A 95 -4.22 13.17 -17.60
C ASN A 95 -3.83 11.83 -18.24
N ALA A 96 -2.97 11.08 -17.60
CA ALA A 96 -2.52 9.76 -18.04
C ALA A 96 -3.51 8.63 -17.68
N ASP A 97 -4.59 8.91 -16.95
CA ASP A 97 -5.63 7.94 -16.55
C ASP A 97 -6.54 7.59 -17.72
N LEU A 98 -6.10 6.62 -18.52
CA LEU A 98 -6.82 6.14 -19.71
C LEU A 98 -7.90 5.08 -19.37
N ASN A 99 -7.79 4.43 -18.21
CA ASN A 99 -8.77 3.44 -17.73
C ASN A 99 -9.83 4.07 -16.82
N ASN A 100 -9.98 5.38 -16.87
CA ASN A 100 -11.01 6.10 -16.13
C ASN A 100 -12.40 5.58 -16.47
N ALA A 101 -13.21 5.29 -15.46
CA ALA A 101 -14.51 4.66 -15.62
C ALA A 101 -15.70 5.63 -15.56
N LEU A 102 -15.49 6.92 -15.22
CA LEU A 102 -16.56 7.86 -14.90
C LEU A 102 -17.66 7.91 -15.99
N ASN A 103 -17.25 7.93 -17.25
CA ASN A 103 -18.19 8.02 -18.38
C ASN A 103 -18.92 6.70 -18.70
N TYR A 104 -18.59 5.62 -18.02
CA TYR A 104 -19.14 4.29 -18.25
C TYR A 104 -19.96 3.76 -17.08
N ILE A 105 -20.04 4.51 -15.98
CA ILE A 105 -20.80 4.17 -14.79
C ILE A 105 -21.94 5.16 -14.58
N GLN A 106 -22.93 4.75 -13.78
CA GLN A 106 -23.99 5.65 -13.35
C GLN A 106 -23.84 5.94 -11.86
N VAL A 107 -23.68 7.21 -11.51
CA VAL A 107 -23.58 7.68 -10.12
C VAL A 107 -24.88 8.34 -9.71
N ASN A 108 -25.55 7.79 -8.68
CA ASN A 108 -26.81 8.27 -8.13
C ASN A 108 -26.58 8.88 -6.74
N LEU A 109 -26.32 10.16 -6.68
CA LEU A 109 -26.05 10.82 -5.39
C LEU A 109 -27.28 10.90 -4.47
N GLN A 110 -28.49 11.00 -5.05
CA GLN A 110 -29.77 11.05 -4.33
C GLN A 110 -29.82 12.14 -3.26
N GLY A 111 -30.27 11.83 -2.05
CA GLY A 111 -30.43 12.81 -0.98
C GLY A 111 -29.14 13.15 -0.24
N LYS A 112 -29.12 14.36 0.33
CA LYS A 112 -28.03 14.83 1.20
C LYS A 112 -28.30 14.37 2.63
N THR A 113 -27.28 13.88 3.31
CA THR A 113 -27.34 13.40 4.70
C THR A 113 -26.30 14.09 5.58
N SER A 114 -26.15 13.66 6.82
CA SER A 114 -25.11 14.09 7.74
C SER A 114 -24.55 12.89 8.52
N PRO A 115 -23.37 13.02 9.15
CA PRO A 115 -22.77 11.94 9.96
C PRO A 115 -23.65 11.49 11.13
N MET A 116 -24.54 12.37 11.60
CA MET A 116 -25.42 12.12 12.75
C MET A 116 -26.78 11.56 12.34
N SER A 117 -27.16 11.66 11.06
CA SER A 117 -28.45 11.17 10.56
C SER A 117 -28.38 9.66 10.34
N LYS A 118 -29.42 8.97 10.78
CA LYS A 118 -29.65 7.55 10.46
C LYS A 118 -30.78 7.34 9.46
N SER A 119 -31.33 8.45 8.92
CA SER A 119 -32.32 8.39 7.85
C SER A 119 -31.64 7.94 6.56
N ASP A 120 -32.32 7.07 5.85
CA ASP A 120 -31.91 6.65 4.50
C ASP A 120 -32.47 7.65 3.48
N GLU A 121 -31.58 8.54 3.03
CA GLU A 121 -31.90 9.55 2.01
C GLU A 121 -31.56 9.05 0.59
N ALA A 122 -31.16 7.78 0.46
CA ALA A 122 -30.68 7.21 -0.79
C ALA A 122 -31.13 5.75 -0.97
N PRO A 123 -32.43 5.49 -1.17
CA PRO A 123 -33.00 4.12 -1.24
C PRO A 123 -32.52 3.30 -2.44
N SER A 124 -31.77 3.87 -3.37
CA SER A 124 -31.15 3.19 -4.51
C SER A 124 -29.64 3.12 -4.35
N SER A 125 -28.99 2.17 -5.03
CA SER A 125 -27.52 2.08 -5.03
C SER A 125 -26.87 3.37 -5.50
N LEU A 126 -25.75 3.74 -4.85
CA LEU A 126 -24.95 4.91 -5.21
C LEU A 126 -24.36 4.76 -6.62
N ILE A 127 -23.79 3.59 -6.93
CA ILE A 127 -23.06 3.38 -8.18
C ILE A 127 -23.55 2.11 -8.87
N ASN A 128 -23.99 2.30 -10.13
CA ASN A 128 -24.23 1.18 -11.03
C ASN A 128 -23.05 1.00 -11.96
N VAL A 129 -22.36 -0.13 -11.84
CA VAL A 129 -21.17 -0.47 -12.60
C VAL A 129 -21.52 -1.59 -13.58
N PRO A 130 -21.55 -1.33 -14.90
CA PRO A 130 -21.88 -2.36 -15.87
C PRO A 130 -20.74 -3.39 -16.02
N GLU A 131 -21.09 -4.57 -16.54
CA GLU A 131 -20.20 -5.72 -16.62
C GLU A 131 -18.91 -5.44 -17.44
N ASN A 132 -19.02 -4.69 -18.51
CA ASN A 132 -17.85 -4.30 -19.32
C ASN A 132 -16.83 -3.45 -18.54
N VAL A 133 -17.26 -2.67 -17.55
CA VAL A 133 -16.37 -1.92 -16.66
C VAL A 133 -15.70 -2.87 -15.66
N TRP A 134 -16.43 -3.82 -15.07
CA TRP A 134 -15.86 -4.87 -14.21
C TRP A 134 -14.80 -5.70 -14.93
N ASN A 135 -14.96 -5.92 -16.22
CA ASN A 135 -14.01 -6.63 -17.08
C ASN A 135 -12.89 -5.74 -17.62
N GLY A 136 -12.82 -4.46 -17.21
CA GLY A 136 -11.76 -3.53 -17.57
C GLY A 136 -10.35 -4.03 -17.20
N PRO A 137 -9.32 -3.62 -17.94
CA PRO A 137 -7.98 -4.23 -17.85
C PRO A 137 -7.34 -4.10 -16.48
N THR A 138 -7.58 -3.02 -15.75
CA THR A 138 -7.03 -2.79 -14.41
C THR A 138 -8.07 -3.04 -13.30
N ILE A 139 -9.36 -2.90 -13.60
CA ILE A 139 -10.45 -3.15 -12.64
C ILE A 139 -10.59 -4.64 -12.35
N ARG A 140 -10.51 -5.50 -13.37
CA ARG A 140 -10.64 -6.96 -13.17
C ARG A 140 -9.57 -7.53 -12.22
N PRO A 141 -8.25 -7.29 -12.41
CA PRO A 141 -7.25 -7.78 -11.46
C PRO A 141 -7.33 -7.08 -10.09
N PHE A 142 -7.81 -5.84 -10.01
CA PHE A 142 -8.09 -5.18 -8.75
C PHE A 142 -9.25 -5.85 -7.99
N ALA A 143 -10.34 -6.16 -8.67
CA ALA A 143 -11.51 -6.82 -8.08
C ALA A 143 -11.23 -8.28 -7.66
N ALA A 144 -10.25 -8.96 -8.30
CA ALA A 144 -9.81 -10.28 -7.89
C ALA A 144 -9.23 -10.30 -6.45
N LEU A 145 -8.73 -9.16 -5.97
CA LEU A 145 -8.19 -9.05 -4.60
C LEU A 145 -9.27 -8.88 -3.52
N PHE A 146 -10.56 -8.76 -3.89
CA PHE A 146 -11.62 -8.42 -2.92
C PHE A 146 -12.00 -9.57 -1.98
N ASP A 147 -11.66 -10.79 -2.30
CA ASP A 147 -11.88 -11.98 -1.47
C ASP A 147 -10.61 -12.49 -0.78
N ASN A 148 -9.45 -11.85 -1.03
CA ASN A 148 -8.15 -12.21 -0.47
C ASN A 148 -7.95 -11.70 0.98
N TYR A 149 -8.98 -11.42 1.74
CA TYR A 149 -8.81 -10.89 3.09
C TYR A 149 -9.96 -11.31 4.03
N HIS A 150 -9.68 -11.29 5.31
CA HIS A 150 -10.68 -11.45 6.34
C HIS A 150 -11.03 -10.09 6.96
N LYS A 151 -12.30 -9.65 6.83
CA LYS A 151 -12.74 -8.34 7.31
C LYS A 151 -12.44 -8.02 8.78
N ASN A 152 -12.27 -9.04 9.65
CA ASN A 152 -12.00 -8.82 11.07
C ASN A 152 -10.49 -8.87 11.33
N VAL A 153 -9.92 -7.75 11.78
CA VAL A 153 -8.47 -7.53 12.01
C VAL A 153 -7.83 -8.39 13.11
N ILE A 154 -8.60 -9.21 13.82
CA ILE A 154 -8.08 -10.13 14.85
C ILE A 154 -8.09 -11.60 14.42
N ARG A 155 -8.61 -11.91 13.24
CA ARG A 155 -8.60 -13.28 12.72
C ARG A 155 -7.34 -13.55 11.92
N PRO A 156 -6.60 -14.62 12.26
CA PRO A 156 -5.46 -15.05 11.47
C PRO A 156 -5.84 -15.29 10.02
N GLU A 157 -4.99 -14.82 9.15
CA GLU A 157 -5.11 -14.92 7.71
C GLU A 157 -3.80 -15.47 7.15
N PHE A 158 -3.90 -16.41 6.23
CA PHE A 158 -2.75 -17.00 5.54
C PHE A 158 -2.87 -16.67 4.06
N VAL A 159 -1.88 -15.98 3.53
CA VAL A 159 -1.82 -15.70 2.09
C VAL A 159 -1.55 -17.00 1.36
N THR A 160 -2.44 -17.39 0.48
CA THR A 160 -2.28 -18.59 -0.36
C THR A 160 -1.41 -18.26 -1.59
N PRO A 161 -0.78 -19.27 -2.25
CA PRO A 161 -0.05 -19.01 -3.50
C PRO A 161 -0.90 -18.39 -4.61
N ASN A 162 -2.21 -18.65 -4.63
CA ASN A 162 -3.13 -18.03 -5.58
C ASN A 162 -3.30 -16.54 -5.30
N GLU A 163 -3.58 -16.17 -4.07
CA GLU A 163 -3.69 -14.77 -3.63
C GLU A 163 -2.38 -13.99 -3.87
N GLU A 164 -1.23 -14.62 -3.62
CA GLU A 164 0.06 -14.01 -3.94
C GLU A 164 0.22 -13.77 -5.46
N THR A 165 -0.26 -14.69 -6.28
CA THR A 165 -0.27 -14.54 -7.74
C THR A 165 -1.19 -13.41 -8.18
N GLU A 166 -2.35 -13.24 -7.55
CA GLU A 166 -3.29 -12.15 -7.83
C GLU A 166 -2.72 -10.78 -7.44
N GLN A 167 -2.03 -10.68 -6.29
CA GLN A 167 -1.31 -9.47 -5.88
C GLN A 167 -0.25 -9.07 -6.92
N VAL A 168 0.58 -10.02 -7.34
CA VAL A 168 1.63 -9.79 -8.35
C VAL A 168 1.01 -9.44 -9.70
N THR A 169 -0.09 -10.09 -10.08
CA THR A 169 -0.82 -9.79 -11.32
C THR A 169 -1.36 -8.37 -11.33
N TYR A 170 -1.97 -7.93 -10.22
CA TYR A 170 -2.43 -6.55 -10.08
C TYR A 170 -1.27 -5.55 -10.19
N ILE A 171 -0.19 -5.74 -9.42
CA ILE A 171 1.00 -4.86 -9.47
C ILE A 171 1.55 -4.77 -10.90
N ASN A 172 1.77 -5.90 -11.57
CA ASN A 172 2.29 -5.93 -12.92
C ASN A 172 1.37 -5.19 -13.90
N THR A 173 0.05 -5.35 -13.73
CA THR A 173 -0.93 -4.69 -14.58
C THR A 173 -0.89 -3.18 -14.43
N ILE A 174 -0.88 -2.67 -13.18
CA ILE A 174 -0.87 -1.21 -12.96
C ILE A 174 0.46 -0.57 -13.35
N LEU A 175 1.60 -1.25 -13.18
CA LEU A 175 2.91 -0.73 -13.59
C LEU A 175 2.98 -0.44 -15.10
N ALA A 176 2.19 -1.13 -15.93
CA ALA A 176 2.09 -0.87 -17.36
C ALA A 176 1.27 0.37 -17.72
N THR A 177 0.62 1.04 -16.75
CA THR A 177 -0.29 2.17 -16.98
C THR A 177 0.40 3.53 -16.96
N GLY A 178 -0.28 4.56 -17.48
CA GLY A 178 0.21 5.94 -17.48
C GLY A 178 0.46 6.48 -16.07
N PRO A 179 -0.52 6.46 -15.15
CA PRO A 179 -0.34 7.00 -13.80
C PRO A 179 0.84 6.38 -13.05
N MET A 180 1.02 5.06 -13.13
CA MET A 180 2.13 4.39 -12.44
C MET A 180 3.49 4.69 -13.09
N ARG A 181 3.55 4.81 -14.44
CA ARG A 181 4.79 5.27 -15.10
C ARG A 181 5.16 6.69 -14.69
N SER A 182 4.17 7.60 -14.59
CA SER A 182 4.41 8.96 -14.09
C SER A 182 4.97 8.94 -12.66
N LEU A 183 4.41 8.09 -11.78
CA LEU A 183 4.93 7.90 -10.42
C LEU A 183 6.39 7.42 -10.43
N MET A 184 6.70 6.34 -11.17
CA MET A 184 8.05 5.77 -11.16
C MET A 184 9.09 6.75 -11.74
N ASN A 185 8.75 7.46 -12.84
CA ASN A 185 9.60 8.52 -13.38
C ASN A 185 9.80 9.67 -12.39
N PHE A 186 8.77 10.04 -11.65
CA PHE A 186 8.86 11.03 -10.60
C PHE A 186 9.84 10.59 -9.51
N LEU A 187 9.74 9.35 -9.01
CA LEU A 187 10.64 8.82 -8.00
C LEU A 187 12.10 8.80 -8.49
N VAL A 188 12.34 8.43 -9.76
CA VAL A 188 13.68 8.54 -10.38
C VAL A 188 14.16 9.98 -10.37
N SER A 189 13.31 10.96 -10.73
CA SER A 189 13.66 12.38 -10.72
C SER A 189 14.00 12.91 -9.31
N LYS A 190 13.53 12.22 -8.26
CA LYS A 190 13.85 12.49 -6.86
C LYS A 190 15.08 11.71 -6.36
N GLY A 191 15.81 11.08 -7.29
CA GLY A 191 17.09 10.41 -7.03
C GLY A 191 16.96 8.93 -6.70
N LEU A 192 15.77 8.33 -6.79
CA LEU A 192 15.59 6.89 -6.62
C LEU A 192 15.88 6.15 -7.93
N ASN A 193 17.14 6.15 -8.36
CA ASN A 193 17.57 5.58 -9.66
C ASN A 193 17.21 4.10 -9.83
N GLN A 194 17.11 3.33 -8.73
CA GLN A 194 16.68 1.94 -8.76
C GLN A 194 15.26 1.77 -9.28
N MET A 195 14.41 2.81 -9.27
CA MET A 195 13.08 2.78 -9.87
C MET A 195 13.07 2.76 -11.40
N ASN A 196 14.25 2.76 -12.05
CA ASN A 196 14.37 2.39 -13.47
C ASN A 196 14.27 0.87 -13.69
N GLU A 197 14.52 0.07 -12.65
CA GLU A 197 14.47 -1.38 -12.73
C GLU A 197 13.07 -1.90 -12.38
N TYR A 198 12.47 -2.65 -13.29
CA TYR A 198 11.10 -3.15 -13.15
C TYR A 198 10.91 -3.97 -11.86
N GLN A 199 11.87 -4.83 -11.53
CA GLN A 199 11.79 -5.65 -10.33
C GLN A 199 11.78 -4.81 -9.05
N GLU A 200 12.53 -3.72 -9.00
CA GLU A 200 12.55 -2.79 -7.85
C GLU A 200 11.20 -2.05 -7.70
N GLN A 201 10.54 -1.71 -8.82
CA GLN A 201 9.19 -1.15 -8.79
C GLN A 201 8.17 -2.14 -8.22
N VAL A 202 8.24 -3.40 -8.64
CA VAL A 202 7.37 -4.49 -8.12
C VAL A 202 7.59 -4.67 -6.62
N GLU A 203 8.84 -4.78 -6.17
CA GLU A 203 9.19 -4.98 -4.76
C GLU A 203 8.77 -3.78 -3.90
N LEU A 204 8.91 -2.55 -4.40
CA LEU A 204 8.45 -1.35 -3.69
C LEU A 204 6.94 -1.39 -3.47
N LEU A 205 6.16 -1.62 -4.53
CA LEU A 205 4.69 -1.66 -4.42
C LEU A 205 4.21 -2.83 -3.56
N LYS A 206 4.82 -4.01 -3.72
CA LYS A 206 4.53 -5.18 -2.89
C LYS A 206 4.78 -4.86 -1.41
N LYS A 207 5.90 -4.21 -1.10
CA LYS A 207 6.26 -3.80 0.27
C LYS A 207 5.26 -2.79 0.85
N ILE A 208 4.90 -1.75 0.11
CA ILE A 208 3.99 -0.70 0.58
C ILE A 208 2.58 -1.25 0.80
N TRP A 209 2.06 -2.02 -0.17
CA TRP A 209 0.63 -2.36 -0.23
C TRP A 209 0.26 -3.69 0.40
N PHE A 210 1.16 -4.69 0.37
CA PHE A 210 0.85 -6.07 0.76
C PHE A 210 1.66 -6.61 1.94
N THR A 211 2.57 -5.81 2.53
CA THR A 211 3.21 -6.23 3.78
C THR A 211 2.17 -6.34 4.89
N LYS A 212 2.02 -7.56 5.44
CA LYS A 212 1.07 -7.83 6.53
C LYS A 212 1.60 -7.28 7.87
N TYR A 213 0.69 -6.68 8.64
CA TYR A 213 0.97 -6.14 9.98
C TYR A 213 -0.19 -6.41 10.95
N ALA A 214 0.07 -6.24 12.24
CA ALA A 214 -0.93 -6.40 13.30
C ALA A 214 -1.57 -5.05 13.63
N ARG A 215 -2.91 -4.98 13.62
CA ARG A 215 -3.69 -3.82 14.11
C ARG A 215 -4.11 -3.96 15.56
N HIS A 216 -4.03 -5.15 16.13
CA HIS A 216 -4.39 -5.40 17.51
C HIS A 216 -3.17 -5.22 18.41
N TRP A 217 -3.37 -4.66 19.62
CA TRP A 217 -2.32 -4.37 20.59
C TRP A 217 -1.52 -5.61 21.04
N THR A 218 -2.10 -6.82 20.95
CA THR A 218 -1.40 -8.06 21.29
C THR A 218 -0.32 -8.45 20.27
N GLY A 219 -0.36 -7.89 19.05
CA GLY A 219 0.58 -8.21 17.99
C GLY A 219 0.55 -9.67 17.47
N LEU A 220 -0.40 -10.48 17.95
CA LEU A 220 -0.43 -11.93 17.71
C LEU A 220 -0.82 -12.30 16.27
N CYS A 221 -1.47 -11.39 15.55
CA CYS A 221 -1.95 -11.65 14.20
C CYS A 221 -1.47 -10.55 13.23
N LYS A 222 -0.73 -10.91 12.22
CA LYS A 222 -0.45 -10.06 11.06
C LYS A 222 -1.60 -10.22 10.06
N CYS A 223 -2.74 -9.67 10.36
CA CYS A 223 -4.03 -9.93 9.71
C CYS A 223 -4.55 -8.72 8.91
N SER A 224 -3.69 -7.80 8.55
CA SER A 224 -4.05 -6.58 7.83
C SER A 224 -2.89 -6.13 6.95
N CYS A 225 -3.18 -5.47 5.86
CA CYS A 225 -2.20 -4.74 5.06
C CYS A 225 -2.78 -3.41 4.56
N ALA A 226 -1.94 -2.58 3.95
CA ALA A 226 -2.36 -1.29 3.42
C ALA A 226 -3.49 -1.42 2.39
N PHE A 227 -3.39 -2.39 1.48
CA PHE A 227 -4.38 -2.60 0.43
C PHE A 227 -5.78 -2.89 1.01
N GLU A 228 -5.85 -3.76 2.00
CA GLU A 228 -7.11 -4.15 2.65
C GLU A 228 -7.75 -2.98 3.38
N ASN A 229 -6.95 -2.19 4.11
CA ASN A 229 -7.50 -1.07 4.83
C ASN A 229 -7.88 0.10 3.91
N VAL A 230 -7.04 0.47 2.95
CA VAL A 230 -7.32 1.62 2.08
C VAL A 230 -8.48 1.32 1.14
N PHE A 231 -8.40 0.22 0.39
CA PHE A 231 -9.34 -0.04 -0.69
C PHE A 231 -10.55 -0.89 -0.27
N MET A 232 -10.40 -1.73 0.73
CA MET A 232 -11.48 -2.56 1.23
C MET A 232 -11.97 -2.06 2.59
N ALA A 233 -12.64 -2.89 3.37
CA ALA A 233 -13.18 -2.51 4.66
C ALA A 233 -12.76 -3.52 5.73
N GLU A 234 -12.03 -3.04 6.72
CA GLU A 234 -11.69 -3.83 7.90
C GLU A 234 -12.59 -3.49 9.09
N LEU A 235 -12.82 -4.44 9.96
CA LEU A 235 -13.62 -4.27 11.17
C LEU A 235 -12.73 -4.46 12.41
N LYS A 236 -12.68 -3.41 13.23
CA LYS A 236 -12.05 -3.44 14.55
C LYS A 236 -13.12 -3.20 15.60
N SER A 237 -13.56 -4.26 16.26
CA SER A 237 -14.73 -4.20 17.15
C SER A 237 -15.99 -3.70 16.40
N ASN A 238 -16.45 -2.48 16.71
CA ASN A 238 -17.59 -1.84 16.06
C ASN A 238 -17.22 -0.77 15.04
N GLU A 239 -15.94 -0.53 14.87
CA GLU A 239 -15.41 0.49 13.97
C GLU A 239 -15.17 -0.10 12.58
N VAL A 240 -15.58 0.63 11.54
CA VAL A 240 -15.22 0.37 10.15
C VAL A 240 -13.96 1.15 9.86
N LEU A 241 -12.93 0.47 9.39
CA LEU A 241 -11.66 1.06 8.96
C LEU A 241 -11.56 0.97 7.44
N GLY A 242 -11.04 2.02 6.81
CA GLY A 242 -10.84 2.06 5.37
C GLY A 242 -12.11 2.33 4.56
N LEU A 243 -12.35 1.53 3.52
CA LEU A 243 -13.47 1.65 2.57
C LEU A 243 -13.36 2.92 1.70
N HIS A 244 -12.16 3.16 1.17
CA HIS A 244 -11.92 4.34 0.33
C HIS A 244 -11.92 4.03 -1.18
N SER A 245 -12.42 2.84 -1.59
CA SER A 245 -12.58 2.45 -3.00
C SER A 245 -14.03 2.43 -3.42
N TRP A 246 -14.37 3.20 -4.46
CA TRP A 246 -15.70 3.19 -5.06
C TRP A 246 -16.06 1.83 -5.70
N LEU A 247 -15.07 1.12 -6.24
CA LEU A 247 -15.27 -0.22 -6.84
C LEU A 247 -15.64 -1.24 -5.76
N PHE A 248 -14.90 -1.27 -4.66
CA PHE A 248 -15.23 -2.16 -3.56
C PHE A 248 -16.58 -1.80 -2.95
N PHE A 249 -16.87 -0.50 -2.77
CA PHE A 249 -18.16 -0.04 -2.26
C PHE A 249 -19.31 -0.47 -3.17
N ALA A 250 -19.21 -0.25 -4.48
CA ALA A 250 -20.23 -0.69 -5.45
C ALA A 250 -20.45 -2.21 -5.40
N LYS A 251 -19.37 -3.00 -5.29
CA LYS A 251 -19.48 -4.46 -5.12
C LYS A 251 -20.22 -4.84 -3.84
N ARG A 252 -19.97 -4.12 -2.73
CA ARG A 252 -20.67 -4.37 -1.46
C ARG A 252 -22.15 -4.01 -1.52
N GLU A 253 -22.54 -2.94 -2.23
CA GLU A 253 -23.94 -2.62 -2.50
C GLU A 253 -24.62 -3.72 -3.36
N MET A 254 -23.95 -4.15 -4.46
CA MET A 254 -24.46 -5.24 -5.30
C MET A 254 -24.70 -6.53 -4.49
N ASP A 255 -23.80 -6.83 -3.56
CA ASP A 255 -23.89 -8.00 -2.67
C ASP A 255 -24.87 -7.80 -1.49
N ARG A 256 -25.54 -6.65 -1.38
CA ARG A 256 -26.38 -6.24 -0.25
C ARG A 256 -25.65 -6.27 1.11
N LYS A 257 -24.36 -5.92 1.08
CA LYS A 257 -23.47 -5.87 2.26
C LYS A 257 -23.04 -4.46 2.61
N ALA A 258 -23.54 -3.47 1.89
CA ALA A 258 -23.44 -2.06 2.21
C ALA A 258 -24.76 -1.38 1.83
N ASN A 259 -25.11 -0.33 2.56
CA ASN A 259 -26.21 0.57 2.24
C ASN A 259 -25.70 2.02 2.29
N TYR A 260 -25.80 2.70 1.18
CA TYR A 260 -25.52 4.13 1.06
C TYR A 260 -26.71 4.91 1.62
N LEU A 261 -26.48 5.80 2.61
CA LEU A 261 -27.54 6.60 3.24
C LEU A 261 -27.67 8.00 2.64
N GLY A 262 -26.74 8.40 1.80
CA GLY A 262 -26.71 9.72 1.18
C GLY A 262 -25.31 10.36 1.20
N TYR A 263 -25.14 11.41 0.39
CA TYR A 263 -23.88 12.16 0.39
C TYR A 263 -23.89 13.27 1.45
N ILE A 264 -22.72 13.52 2.02
CA ILE A 264 -22.49 14.63 2.93
C ILE A 264 -21.98 15.83 2.14
N ASP A 265 -20.97 15.61 1.30
CA ASP A 265 -20.40 16.62 0.42
C ASP A 265 -19.71 15.98 -0.78
N LYS A 266 -19.38 16.76 -1.82
CA LYS A 266 -18.71 16.28 -3.02
C LYS A 266 -17.86 17.36 -3.66
N LEU A 267 -16.77 16.95 -4.31
CA LEU A 267 -15.92 17.79 -5.15
C LEU A 267 -15.80 17.17 -6.54
N ASP A 268 -16.20 17.92 -7.57
CA ASP A 268 -16.09 17.48 -8.98
C ASP A 268 -14.66 17.72 -9.49
N LEU A 269 -14.07 16.72 -10.11
CA LEU A 269 -12.72 16.76 -10.70
C LEU A 269 -12.79 16.92 -12.25
N GLY A 270 -13.78 17.64 -12.74
CA GLY A 270 -13.84 18.07 -14.15
C GLY A 270 -13.90 16.94 -15.17
N GLY A 271 -14.77 15.94 -14.95
CA GLY A 271 -14.99 14.84 -15.91
C GLY A 271 -14.02 13.68 -15.79
N LYS A 272 -13.09 13.71 -14.82
CA LYS A 272 -12.17 12.60 -14.51
C LYS A 272 -12.53 11.88 -13.21
N GLY A 273 -13.57 12.28 -12.53
CA GLY A 273 -14.03 11.69 -11.28
C GLY A 273 -14.64 12.75 -10.36
N LEU A 274 -15.08 12.29 -9.23
CA LEU A 274 -15.44 13.15 -8.11
C LEU A 274 -14.83 12.59 -6.82
N ILE A 275 -14.62 13.45 -5.83
CA ILE A 275 -14.36 13.05 -4.45
C ILE A 275 -15.68 13.14 -3.71
N LEU A 276 -16.10 12.04 -3.13
CA LEU A 276 -17.38 11.93 -2.44
C LEU A 276 -17.16 11.70 -0.95
N LYS A 277 -17.80 12.53 -0.12
CA LYS A 277 -17.96 12.30 1.30
C LYS A 277 -19.38 11.81 1.55
N GLN A 278 -19.51 10.66 2.18
CA GLN A 278 -20.78 9.96 2.32
C GLN A 278 -20.97 9.33 3.71
N HIS A 279 -22.23 9.00 4.05
CA HIS A 279 -22.61 8.16 5.18
C HIS A 279 -23.12 6.82 4.66
N SER A 280 -22.67 5.72 5.24
CA SER A 280 -23.07 4.37 4.84
C SER A 280 -23.11 3.41 6.02
N ILE A 281 -23.87 2.34 5.86
CA ILE A 281 -23.91 1.22 6.78
C ILE A 281 -23.30 -0.01 6.09
N LEU A 282 -22.35 -0.67 6.75
CA LEU A 282 -21.77 -1.92 6.28
C LEU A 282 -22.32 -3.11 7.06
N SER A 283 -22.55 -4.23 6.34
CA SER A 283 -22.93 -5.51 6.94
C SER A 283 -24.03 -5.36 8.00
N GLU A 284 -25.12 -4.70 7.61
CA GLU A 284 -26.39 -4.51 8.34
C GLU A 284 -26.32 -3.65 9.62
N THR A 285 -25.15 -3.49 10.25
CA THR A 285 -25.09 -2.84 11.57
C THR A 285 -23.87 -1.96 11.80
N LYS A 286 -22.88 -1.98 10.90
CA LYS A 286 -21.63 -1.22 11.10
C LYS A 286 -21.75 0.14 10.46
N ASP A 287 -21.89 1.14 11.31
CA ASP A 287 -22.00 2.53 10.91
C ASP A 287 -20.67 3.09 10.43
N ALA A 288 -20.68 3.72 9.27
CA ALA A 288 -19.55 4.42 8.68
C ALA A 288 -20.00 5.86 8.34
N PRO A 289 -20.03 6.75 9.35
CA PRO A 289 -20.71 8.04 9.27
C PRO A 289 -20.01 9.05 8.37
N GLU A 290 -18.72 8.87 8.11
CA GLU A 290 -17.94 9.75 7.24
C GLU A 290 -16.94 8.93 6.43
N LEU A 291 -17.35 8.51 5.25
CA LEU A 291 -16.47 7.86 4.28
C LEU A 291 -16.13 8.86 3.18
N THR A 292 -14.87 8.91 2.80
CA THR A 292 -14.42 9.72 1.66
C THR A 292 -13.70 8.83 0.66
N MET A 293 -14.07 8.93 -0.61
CA MET A 293 -13.46 8.13 -1.68
C MET A 293 -13.49 8.90 -2.99
N PHE A 294 -12.60 8.53 -3.92
CA PHE A 294 -12.78 8.88 -5.32
C PHE A 294 -13.92 8.07 -5.92
N VAL A 295 -14.55 8.57 -6.98
CA VAL A 295 -15.55 7.85 -7.77
C VAL A 295 -15.28 8.06 -9.25
N GLY A 296 -15.18 6.96 -10.00
CA GLY A 296 -14.97 6.95 -11.44
C GLY A 296 -13.50 6.95 -11.87
N THR A 297 -12.55 7.19 -10.96
CA THR A 297 -11.11 7.06 -11.20
C THR A 297 -10.70 5.60 -11.38
N SER A 298 -9.60 5.35 -12.08
CA SER A 298 -9.05 4.00 -12.18
C SER A 298 -8.33 3.57 -10.89
N PRO A 299 -8.26 2.26 -10.58
CA PRO A 299 -7.54 1.78 -9.41
C PRO A 299 -6.02 2.07 -9.47
N GLU A 300 -5.42 2.10 -10.66
CA GLU A 300 -4.01 2.47 -10.81
C GLU A 300 -3.74 3.94 -10.51
N LEU A 301 -4.66 4.84 -10.85
CA LEU A 301 -4.52 6.26 -10.50
C LEU A 301 -4.59 6.44 -8.98
N GLU A 302 -5.55 5.82 -8.32
CA GLU A 302 -5.70 5.89 -6.86
C GLU A 302 -4.47 5.30 -6.16
N THR A 303 -3.99 4.13 -6.60
CA THR A 303 -2.77 3.49 -6.07
C THR A 303 -1.55 4.40 -6.26
N ALA A 304 -1.40 5.05 -7.43
CA ALA A 304 -0.29 5.94 -7.70
C ALA A 304 -0.32 7.20 -6.81
N LEU A 305 -1.48 7.84 -6.68
CA LEU A 305 -1.66 9.03 -5.85
C LEU A 305 -1.42 8.75 -4.36
N TYR A 306 -1.96 7.64 -3.85
CA TYR A 306 -1.75 7.25 -2.45
C TYR A 306 -0.30 6.87 -2.17
N THR A 307 0.36 6.15 -3.10
CA THR A 307 1.80 5.84 -2.99
C THR A 307 2.65 7.12 -2.99
N LEU A 308 2.38 8.05 -3.92
CA LEU A 308 3.05 9.35 -3.98
C LEU A 308 2.95 10.10 -2.65
N CYS A 309 1.72 10.22 -2.13
CA CYS A 309 1.46 10.98 -0.90
C CYS A 309 2.06 10.30 0.34
N PHE A 310 2.02 8.99 0.42
CA PHE A 310 2.69 8.24 1.46
C PHE A 310 4.22 8.47 1.44
N MET A 311 4.84 8.44 0.27
CA MET A 311 6.28 8.62 0.16
C MET A 311 6.71 10.07 0.39
N ALA A 312 5.94 11.05 -0.09
CA ALA A 312 6.31 12.46 -0.05
C ALA A 312 5.84 13.21 1.21
N ARG A 313 4.67 12.86 1.75
CA ARG A 313 4.01 13.58 2.87
C ARG A 313 3.36 12.62 3.88
N PRO A 314 4.07 11.61 4.42
CA PRO A 314 3.51 10.71 5.42
C PRO A 314 2.99 11.50 6.63
N ASP A 315 1.80 11.17 7.12
CA ASP A 315 1.12 11.80 8.27
C ASP A 315 0.87 13.32 8.14
N ARG A 316 1.03 13.85 6.93
CA ARG A 316 0.83 15.28 6.62
C ARG A 316 -0.11 15.45 5.43
N PRO A 317 -0.82 16.59 5.31
CA PRO A 317 -1.62 16.88 4.13
C PRO A 317 -0.78 16.86 2.84
N CYS A 318 -1.14 16.01 1.91
CA CYS A 318 -0.55 15.94 0.57
C CYS A 318 -1.45 16.74 -0.37
N LYS A 319 -1.09 18.00 -0.62
CA LYS A 319 -1.88 18.92 -1.46
C LYS A 319 -1.67 18.60 -2.92
N LEU A 320 -2.75 18.30 -3.61
CA LEU A 320 -2.80 17.92 -5.02
C LEU A 320 -3.78 18.83 -5.78
N ARG A 321 -3.79 18.72 -7.08
CA ARG A 321 -4.70 19.49 -7.95
C ARG A 321 -4.98 18.69 -9.22
N PHE A 322 -6.19 18.86 -9.74
CA PHE A 322 -6.54 18.50 -11.12
C PHE A 322 -7.47 19.55 -11.71
N ASN A 323 -7.20 20.00 -12.97
CA ASN A 323 -7.97 21.06 -13.66
C ASN A 323 -8.19 22.31 -12.80
N ASN A 324 -7.17 22.76 -12.08
CA ASN A 324 -7.24 23.86 -11.11
C ASN A 324 -8.16 23.61 -9.90
N VAL A 325 -8.71 22.41 -9.72
CA VAL A 325 -9.48 22.00 -8.56
C VAL A 325 -8.53 21.44 -7.52
N PRO A 326 -8.28 22.12 -6.40
CA PRO A 326 -7.40 21.62 -5.35
C PRO A 326 -8.11 20.58 -4.50
N PHE A 327 -7.37 19.57 -4.08
CA PHE A 327 -7.78 18.58 -3.07
C PHE A 327 -6.56 18.10 -2.29
N THR A 328 -6.78 17.29 -1.29
CA THR A 328 -5.72 16.77 -0.43
C THR A 328 -5.87 15.26 -0.31
N ILE A 329 -4.77 14.53 -0.28
CA ILE A 329 -4.76 13.16 0.21
C ILE A 329 -4.18 13.18 1.62
N GLN A 330 -4.93 12.58 2.53
CA GLN A 330 -4.47 12.30 3.88
C GLN A 330 -3.95 10.87 3.93
N THR A 331 -2.69 10.70 4.32
CA THR A 331 -2.13 9.40 4.67
C THR A 331 -1.88 9.34 6.17
N LYS A 332 -2.09 8.16 6.75
CA LYS A 332 -1.63 7.84 8.11
C LYS A 332 -0.69 6.67 8.02
N THR A 333 0.34 6.69 8.85
CA THR A 333 1.33 5.62 8.87
C THR A 333 1.27 4.81 10.15
N LEU A 334 1.77 3.60 10.08
CA LEU A 334 2.05 2.77 11.24
C LEU A 334 3.46 2.18 11.14
N LYS A 335 4.01 1.81 12.28
CA LYS A 335 5.28 1.08 12.35
C LYS A 335 5.01 -0.40 12.62
N ALA A 336 5.44 -1.26 11.70
CA ALA A 336 5.39 -2.70 11.86
C ALA A 336 6.77 -3.29 11.56
N GLU A 337 7.30 -4.11 12.45
CA GLU A 337 8.64 -4.72 12.33
C GLU A 337 9.73 -3.71 11.95
N ASN A 338 9.58 -2.50 12.47
CA ASN A 338 10.43 -1.35 12.17
C ASN A 338 10.32 -0.80 10.72
N LEU A 339 9.34 -1.23 9.92
CA LEU A 339 8.99 -0.57 8.67
C LEU A 339 7.91 0.49 8.91
N ILE A 340 8.00 1.60 8.18
CA ILE A 340 6.92 2.59 8.09
C ILE A 340 6.04 2.15 6.93
N LEU A 341 4.77 1.87 7.20
CA LEU A 341 3.79 1.38 6.23
C LEU A 341 2.55 2.29 6.23
N ILE A 342 1.75 2.20 5.20
CA ILE A 342 0.45 2.88 5.15
C ILE A 342 -0.49 2.20 6.14
N ASP A 343 -1.03 2.98 7.08
CA ASP A 343 -2.18 2.59 7.91
C ASP A 343 -3.47 2.81 7.14
N THR A 344 -3.70 4.02 6.64
CA THR A 344 -4.80 4.35 5.73
C THR A 344 -4.44 5.52 4.82
N ALA A 345 -5.15 5.66 3.70
CA ALA A 345 -5.02 6.78 2.77
C ALA A 345 -6.37 7.09 2.11
N TYR A 346 -6.74 8.36 2.04
CA TYR A 346 -8.02 8.79 1.48
C TYR A 346 -7.99 10.25 1.02
N PRO A 347 -8.83 10.64 0.03
CA PRO A 347 -8.94 12.01 -0.41
C PRO A 347 -9.80 12.84 0.56
N VAL A 348 -9.46 14.13 0.71
CA VAL A 348 -10.23 15.14 1.47
C VAL A 348 -10.27 16.47 0.70
N PHE A 349 -11.28 17.30 0.95
CA PHE A 349 -11.47 18.60 0.31
C PHE A 349 -12.24 19.58 1.21
#